data_a41f12034c573a9214bceebe90d73308
#
_entry.id   a41f12034c573a9214bceebe90d73308
#
_cell.length_a   1.000
_cell.length_b   1.000
_cell.length_c   1.000
_cell.angle_alpha   90.00
_cell.angle_beta   90.00
_cell.angle_gamma   90.00
#
_symmetry.space_group_name_H-M   'P 1'
#
loop_
_entity.id
_entity.type
_entity.pdbx_description
1 polymer ?
#
loop_
_entity_poly.entity_id
_entity_poly.type
_entity_poly.pdbx_seq_one_letter_code
_entity_poly.pdbx_strand_id
1 'polypeptide(L)'
;VKLLDSHPEFVEVDLVLIENQPALKNPTMKSVQMMVYSYFLVRGVMNSESPMTSLEMVNARNKLKAYKGPDIPCTIQDRYKRTKHLAIKYCEWMIRENTAISDEYREMFSSSKKQDDLSDAYLQGMYWIGR
;
A
#
# COMPACT_ATOMS: atom_id res chain seq x y z
N VAL A 1 2.99 17.89 5.50
CA VAL A 1 2.01 18.04 6.60
C VAL A 1 0.68 18.53 6.05
N LYS A 2 0.62 19.70 5.41
CA LYS A 2 -0.65 20.24 4.88
C LYS A 2 -1.41 19.29 3.95
N LEU A 3 -0.71 18.59 3.07
CA LEU A 3 -1.32 17.63 2.15
C LEU A 3 -1.98 16.46 2.93
N LEU A 4 -1.27 15.92 3.90
CA LEU A 4 -1.81 14.83 4.72
C LEU A 4 -2.93 15.32 5.65
N ASP A 5 -2.82 16.53 6.19
CA ASP A 5 -3.87 17.14 7.02
C ASP A 5 -5.17 17.40 6.23
N SER A 6 -5.09 17.51 4.89
CA SER A 6 -6.27 17.63 4.04
C SER A 6 -7.04 16.32 3.88
N HIS A 7 -6.51 15.22 4.40
CA HIS A 7 -7.10 13.89 4.37
C HIS A 7 -7.29 13.34 5.79
N PRO A 8 -8.24 13.87 6.56
CA PRO A 8 -8.44 13.46 7.96
C PRO A 8 -8.76 11.97 8.11
N GLU A 9 -9.31 11.34 7.07
CA GLU A 9 -9.59 9.91 7.03
C GLU A 9 -8.34 9.03 7.20
N PHE A 10 -7.16 9.54 6.91
CA PHE A 10 -5.91 8.77 7.03
C PHE A 10 -5.53 8.46 8.48
N VAL A 11 -6.02 9.22 9.44
CA VAL A 11 -5.80 8.97 10.87
C VAL A 11 -7.03 8.37 11.57
N GLU A 12 -8.09 8.08 10.83
CA GLU A 12 -9.30 7.42 11.31
C GLU A 12 -9.25 5.89 11.11
N VAL A 13 -8.08 5.32 11.24
CA VAL A 13 -7.80 3.89 11.08
C VAL A 13 -7.08 3.35 12.31
N ASP A 14 -7.15 2.04 12.54
CA ASP A 14 -6.51 1.41 13.69
C ASP A 14 -5.00 1.26 13.52
N LEU A 15 -4.56 1.05 12.30
CA LEU A 15 -3.17 0.74 11.94
C LEU A 15 -2.79 1.39 10.61
N VAL A 16 -1.60 1.96 10.57
CA VAL A 16 -0.96 2.40 9.31
C VAL A 16 0.27 1.55 9.05
N LEU A 17 0.39 1.05 7.83
CA LEU A 17 1.55 0.33 7.33
C LEU A 17 2.36 1.23 6.41
N ILE A 18 3.66 1.31 6.63
CA ILE A 18 4.56 2.09 5.78
C ILE A 18 5.60 1.16 5.20
N GLU A 19 5.78 1.21 3.88
CA GLU A 19 6.81 0.42 3.23
C GLU A 19 8.20 0.87 3.68
N ASN A 20 9.00 -0.09 4.13
CA ASN A 20 10.38 0.17 4.54
C ASN A 20 11.28 0.38 3.34
N GLN A 21 11.84 1.57 3.20
CA GLN A 21 12.70 1.96 2.10
C GLN A 21 14.17 1.65 2.38
N PRO A 22 14.96 1.20 1.38
CA PRO A 22 16.37 0.93 1.57
C PRO A 22 17.17 2.22 1.76
N ALA A 23 17.87 2.34 2.89
CA ALA A 23 18.60 3.55 3.25
C ALA A 23 19.77 3.87 2.30
N LEU A 24 20.48 2.83 1.84
CA LEU A 24 21.66 3.02 0.99
C LEU A 24 21.33 3.22 -0.49
N LYS A 25 20.28 2.54 -0.97
CA LYS A 25 19.87 2.61 -2.39
C LYS A 25 19.10 3.88 -2.70
N ASN A 26 18.32 4.36 -1.76
CA ASN A 26 17.45 5.53 -1.96
C ASN A 26 17.31 6.34 -0.66
N PRO A 27 18.35 7.11 -0.29
CA PRO A 27 18.34 7.87 0.95
C PRO A 27 17.26 8.96 0.98
N THR A 28 16.92 9.54 -0.16
CA THR A 28 15.83 10.53 -0.25
C THR A 28 14.48 9.92 0.13
N MET A 29 14.17 8.74 -0.44
CA MET A 29 12.92 8.04 -0.10
C MET A 29 12.91 7.55 1.35
N LYS A 30 14.07 7.19 1.89
CA LYS A 30 14.17 6.86 3.31
C LYS A 30 13.84 8.05 4.19
N SER A 31 14.32 9.24 3.84
CA SER A 31 13.96 10.48 4.54
C SER A 31 12.47 10.78 4.46
N VAL A 32 11.86 10.65 3.28
CA VAL A 32 10.41 10.82 3.10
C VAL A 32 9.64 9.80 3.95
N GLN A 33 10.07 8.55 3.98
CA GLN A 33 9.48 7.52 4.84
C GLN A 33 9.45 7.95 6.30
N MET A 34 10.56 8.47 6.82
CA MET A 34 10.65 8.88 8.21
C MET A 34 9.80 10.12 8.51
N MET A 35 9.66 11.02 7.55
CA MET A 35 8.74 12.17 7.68
C MET A 35 7.28 11.70 7.74
N VAL A 36 6.88 10.77 6.89
CA VAL A 36 5.53 10.19 6.89
C VAL A 36 5.29 9.42 8.20
N TYR A 37 6.28 8.64 8.63
CA TYR A 37 6.22 7.93 9.92
C TYR A 37 5.96 8.90 11.08
N SER A 38 6.73 9.97 11.15
CA SER A 38 6.60 10.98 12.20
C SER A 38 5.23 11.65 12.18
N TYR A 39 4.70 11.94 10.99
CA TYR A 39 3.36 12.48 10.83
C TYR A 39 2.31 11.58 11.49
N PHE A 40 2.27 10.30 11.12
CA PHE A 40 1.30 9.36 11.67
C PHE A 40 1.52 9.06 13.14
N LEU A 41 2.75 9.13 13.62
CA LEU A 41 3.03 9.00 15.04
C LEU A 41 2.39 10.14 15.83
N VAL A 42 2.58 11.38 15.40
CA VAL A 42 2.09 12.57 16.12
C VAL A 42 0.59 12.77 15.92
N ARG A 43 0.10 12.71 14.68
CA ARG A 43 -1.31 12.95 14.35
C ARG A 43 -2.22 11.76 14.62
N GLY A 44 -1.67 10.56 14.66
CA GLY A 44 -2.41 9.32 14.88
C GLY A 44 -2.18 8.73 16.26
N VAL A 45 -1.10 7.97 16.44
CA VAL A 45 -0.85 7.17 17.66
C VAL A 45 -0.83 8.04 18.93
N MET A 46 -0.22 9.22 18.88
CA MET A 46 -0.11 10.13 20.02
C MET A 46 -1.33 11.03 20.21
N ASN A 47 -2.26 11.01 19.26
CA ASN A 47 -3.48 11.83 19.34
C ASN A 47 -4.63 11.02 19.92
N SER A 48 -5.13 11.42 21.08
CA SER A 48 -6.23 10.73 21.78
C SER A 48 -7.55 10.71 21.00
N GLU A 49 -7.74 11.61 20.04
CA GLU A 49 -8.93 11.66 19.19
C GLU A 49 -8.86 10.70 18.00
N SER A 50 -7.67 10.15 17.69
CA SER A 50 -7.50 9.16 16.63
C SER A 50 -7.65 7.75 17.21
N PRO A 51 -8.32 6.83 16.48
CA PRO A 51 -8.41 5.42 16.90
C PRO A 51 -7.10 4.65 16.68
N MET A 52 -6.09 5.27 16.07
CA MET A 52 -4.86 4.60 15.67
C MET A 52 -4.08 4.09 16.90
N THR A 53 -3.85 2.78 16.95
CA THR A 53 -3.14 2.11 18.04
C THR A 53 -1.72 1.73 17.68
N SER A 54 -1.41 1.59 16.39
CA SER A 54 -0.07 1.19 15.95
C SER A 54 0.29 1.72 14.59
N LEU A 55 1.60 1.75 14.36
CA LEU A 55 2.22 2.22 13.14
C LEU A 55 3.41 1.30 12.87
N GLU A 56 3.40 0.58 11.73
CA GLU A 56 4.39 -0.45 11.45
C GLU A 56 5.04 -0.28 10.09
N MET A 57 6.30 -0.68 10.00
CA MET A 57 7.02 -0.75 8.75
C MET A 57 6.94 -2.15 8.17
N VAL A 58 6.66 -2.26 6.88
CA VAL A 58 6.49 -3.54 6.18
C VAL A 58 7.49 -3.71 5.05
N ASN A 59 7.83 -4.97 4.77
CA ASN A 59 8.74 -5.31 3.69
C ASN A 59 7.97 -5.61 2.41
N ALA A 60 8.29 -4.88 1.34
CA ALA A 60 7.64 -5.00 0.04
C ALA A 60 7.76 -6.38 -0.61
N ARG A 61 8.77 -7.18 -0.25
CA ARG A 61 9.02 -8.50 -0.88
C ARG A 61 7.86 -9.49 -0.74
N ASN A 62 7.00 -9.30 0.24
CA ASN A 62 5.92 -10.23 0.54
C ASN A 62 4.59 -9.89 -0.15
N LYS A 63 4.50 -8.75 -0.83
CA LYS A 63 3.23 -8.25 -1.39
C LYS A 63 2.55 -9.21 -2.34
N LEU A 64 3.30 -9.89 -3.21
CA LEU A 64 2.73 -10.84 -4.16
C LEU A 64 2.12 -12.08 -3.50
N LYS A 65 2.52 -12.39 -2.28
CA LYS A 65 1.97 -13.52 -1.51
C LYS A 65 0.53 -13.30 -1.05
N ALA A 66 0.04 -12.08 -1.13
CA ALA A 66 -1.35 -11.75 -0.83
C ALA A 66 -2.33 -12.39 -1.83
N TYR A 67 -1.88 -12.60 -3.06
CA TYR A 67 -2.70 -13.16 -4.12
C TYR A 67 -2.92 -14.66 -3.94
N LYS A 68 -4.18 -15.09 -3.94
CA LYS A 68 -4.60 -16.48 -3.80
C LYS A 68 -5.53 -16.92 -4.94
N GLY A 69 -5.61 -16.14 -5.99
CA GLY A 69 -6.44 -16.43 -7.15
C GLY A 69 -5.80 -17.39 -8.16
N PRO A 70 -6.42 -17.52 -9.34
CA PRO A 70 -5.89 -18.36 -10.42
C PRO A 70 -4.51 -17.89 -10.89
N ASP A 71 -3.72 -18.82 -11.43
CA ASP A 71 -2.42 -18.49 -12.00
C ASP A 71 -2.57 -17.49 -13.16
N ILE A 72 -1.75 -16.46 -13.15
CA ILE A 72 -1.73 -15.43 -14.19
C ILE A 72 -0.41 -15.58 -14.97
N PRO A 73 -0.46 -16.04 -16.23
CA PRO A 73 0.75 -16.23 -17.02
C PRO A 73 1.45 -14.90 -17.29
N CYS A 74 2.78 -14.92 -17.19
CA CYS A 74 3.60 -13.76 -17.44
C CYS A 74 4.88 -14.18 -18.17
N THR A 75 5.12 -13.58 -19.34
CA THR A 75 6.28 -13.87 -20.19
C THR A 75 7.42 -12.86 -20.01
N ILE A 76 7.26 -11.88 -19.14
CA ILE A 76 8.27 -10.85 -18.89
C ILE A 76 9.48 -11.46 -18.18
N GLN A 77 10.66 -11.32 -18.78
CA GLN A 77 11.90 -11.91 -18.28
C GLN A 77 12.56 -11.05 -17.17
N ASP A 78 12.50 -9.73 -17.33
CA ASP A 78 13.07 -8.82 -16.34
C ASP A 78 12.32 -8.92 -15.02
N ARG A 79 13.06 -9.23 -13.93
CA ARG A 79 12.46 -9.48 -12.61
C ARG A 79 11.69 -8.29 -12.07
N TYR A 80 12.22 -7.09 -12.21
CA TYR A 80 11.57 -5.87 -11.72
C TYR A 80 10.26 -5.59 -12.47
N LYS A 81 10.32 -5.61 -13.80
CA LYS A 81 9.16 -5.39 -14.66
C LYS A 81 8.11 -6.49 -14.46
N ARG A 82 8.53 -7.73 -14.30
CA ARG A 82 7.65 -8.86 -14.02
C ARG A 82 6.89 -8.68 -12.70
N THR A 83 7.60 -8.33 -11.62
CA THR A 83 7.00 -8.10 -10.31
C THR A 83 5.98 -6.97 -10.36
N LYS A 84 6.31 -5.88 -11.02
CA LYS A 84 5.42 -4.74 -11.22
C LYS A 84 4.16 -5.11 -11.99
N HIS A 85 4.31 -5.82 -13.09
CA HIS A 85 3.20 -6.29 -13.91
C HIS A 85 2.28 -7.24 -13.13
N LEU A 86 2.84 -8.22 -12.45
CA LEU A 86 2.06 -9.17 -11.64
C LEU A 86 1.33 -8.50 -10.49
N ALA A 87 1.96 -7.53 -9.83
CA ALA A 87 1.31 -6.77 -8.76
C ALA A 87 0.04 -6.08 -9.26
N ILE A 88 0.10 -5.43 -10.42
CA ILE A 88 -1.06 -4.78 -11.02
C ILE A 88 -2.15 -5.81 -11.36
N LYS A 89 -1.79 -6.92 -11.99
CA LYS A 89 -2.75 -7.97 -12.38
C LYS A 89 -3.40 -8.66 -11.19
N TYR A 90 -2.63 -8.94 -10.15
CA TYR A 90 -3.15 -9.51 -8.91
C TYR A 90 -4.12 -8.55 -8.22
N CYS A 91 -3.76 -7.27 -8.16
CA CYS A 91 -4.61 -6.25 -7.57
C CYS A 91 -5.91 -6.08 -8.37
N GLU A 92 -5.85 -6.01 -9.70
CA GLU A 92 -7.04 -5.96 -10.57
C GLU A 92 -8.01 -7.09 -10.26
N TRP A 93 -7.49 -8.31 -10.21
CA TRP A 93 -8.31 -9.49 -9.93
C TRP A 93 -8.93 -9.42 -8.53
N MET A 94 -8.13 -9.11 -7.51
CA MET A 94 -8.61 -9.06 -6.13
C MET A 94 -9.66 -7.98 -5.92
N ILE A 95 -9.48 -6.80 -6.52
CA ILE A 95 -10.45 -5.70 -6.45
C ILE A 95 -11.76 -6.09 -7.16
N ARG A 96 -11.68 -6.74 -8.31
CA ARG A 96 -12.85 -7.19 -9.06
C ARG A 96 -13.66 -8.22 -8.28
N GLU A 97 -13.00 -9.17 -7.65
CA GLU A 97 -13.66 -10.27 -6.91
C GLU A 97 -14.13 -9.85 -5.51
N ASN A 98 -13.63 -8.75 -4.96
CA ASN A 98 -14.01 -8.29 -3.64
C ASN A 98 -15.28 -7.41 -3.69
N THR A 99 -16.41 -7.98 -3.29
CA THR A 99 -17.71 -7.29 -3.31
C THR A 99 -17.81 -6.13 -2.31
N ALA A 100 -16.93 -6.07 -1.32
CA ALA A 100 -16.91 -4.97 -0.34
C ALA A 100 -16.31 -3.67 -0.90
N ILE A 101 -15.59 -3.75 -2.03
CA ILE A 101 -14.99 -2.58 -2.67
C ILE A 101 -16.06 -1.90 -3.54
N SER A 102 -16.24 -0.59 -3.34
CA SER A 102 -17.20 0.20 -4.13
C SER A 102 -16.73 0.39 -5.58
N ASP A 103 -17.68 0.63 -6.46
CA ASP A 103 -17.40 0.91 -7.88
C ASP A 103 -16.52 2.16 -8.06
N GLU A 104 -16.65 3.14 -7.17
CA GLU A 104 -15.81 4.34 -7.14
C GLU A 104 -14.32 3.99 -7.03
N TYR A 105 -13.97 3.10 -6.12
CA TYR A 105 -12.56 2.66 -5.94
C TYR A 105 -12.08 1.80 -7.10
N ARG A 106 -12.95 0.96 -7.67
CA ARG A 106 -12.62 0.18 -8.87
C ARG A 106 -12.31 1.09 -10.05
N GLU A 107 -13.12 2.11 -10.27
CA GLU A 107 -12.92 3.09 -11.33
C GLU A 107 -11.65 3.92 -11.09
N MET A 108 -11.43 4.36 -9.86
CA MET A 108 -10.21 5.09 -9.48
C MET A 108 -8.97 4.27 -9.83
N PHE A 109 -8.93 2.98 -9.50
CA PHE A 109 -7.83 2.11 -9.84
C PHE A 109 -7.66 1.97 -11.36
N SER A 110 -8.74 1.68 -12.08
CA SER A 110 -8.72 1.46 -13.53
C SER A 110 -8.25 2.69 -14.31
N SER A 111 -8.60 3.88 -13.85
CA SER A 111 -8.25 5.15 -14.51
C SER A 111 -6.90 5.72 -14.06
N SER A 112 -6.27 5.16 -13.04
CA SER A 112 -5.02 5.69 -12.50
C SER A 112 -3.83 5.42 -13.44
N LYS A 113 -2.96 6.41 -13.57
CA LYS A 113 -1.64 6.28 -14.22
C LYS A 113 -0.59 5.63 -13.29
N LYS A 114 -0.92 5.50 -12.02
CA LYS A 114 -0.05 4.97 -10.96
C LYS A 114 -0.60 3.66 -10.38
N GLN A 115 -1.08 2.77 -11.25
CA GLN A 115 -1.61 1.47 -10.83
C GLN A 115 -0.60 0.63 -10.06
N ASP A 116 0.68 0.76 -10.37
CA ASP A 116 1.76 0.09 -9.66
C ASP A 116 1.85 0.51 -8.18
N ASP A 117 1.79 1.82 -7.91
CA ASP A 117 1.83 2.34 -6.54
C ASP A 117 0.58 1.94 -5.74
N LEU A 118 -0.60 2.04 -6.36
CA LEU A 118 -1.86 1.62 -5.75
C LEU A 118 -1.88 0.11 -5.47
N SER A 119 -1.40 -0.69 -6.42
CA SER A 119 -1.31 -2.14 -6.28
C SER A 119 -0.39 -2.54 -5.13
N ASP A 120 0.75 -1.89 -5.03
CA ASP A 120 1.73 -2.15 -3.97
C ASP A 120 1.13 -1.88 -2.58
N ALA A 121 0.45 -0.75 -2.43
CA ALA A 121 -0.20 -0.40 -1.17
C ALA A 121 -1.31 -1.41 -0.81
N TYR A 122 -2.18 -1.74 -1.77
CA TYR A 122 -3.28 -2.69 -1.56
C TYR A 122 -2.77 -4.09 -1.20
N LEU A 123 -1.81 -4.61 -1.97
CA LEU A 123 -1.28 -5.96 -1.75
C LEU A 123 -0.54 -6.08 -0.42
N GLN A 124 0.20 -5.05 -0.01
CA GLN A 124 0.87 -5.06 1.28
C GLN A 124 -0.13 -5.08 2.44
N GLY A 125 -1.19 -4.30 2.34
CA GLY A 125 -2.28 -4.31 3.32
C GLY A 125 -2.98 -5.67 3.39
N MET A 126 -3.31 -6.24 2.23
CA MET A 126 -3.97 -7.56 2.17
C MET A 126 -3.07 -8.68 2.67
N TYR A 127 -1.77 -8.62 2.40
CA TYR A 127 -0.81 -9.58 2.95
C TYR A 127 -0.77 -9.51 4.49
N TRP A 128 -0.74 -8.30 5.03
CA TRP A 128 -0.75 -8.09 6.48
C TRP A 128 -2.00 -8.71 7.14
N ILE A 129 -3.16 -8.43 6.58
CA ILE A 129 -4.44 -8.94 7.11
C ILE A 129 -4.50 -10.47 7.07
N GLY A 130 -3.95 -11.09 6.01
CA GLY A 130 -4.03 -12.54 5.78
C GLY A 130 -2.89 -13.38 6.35
N ARG A 131 -1.90 -12.74 6.97
CA ARG A 131 -0.74 -13.46 7.52
C ARG A 131 -1.03 -14.25 8.80
#